data_c33e3b54d47b99f0d5cbec365dc10ddb
#
_entry.id   c33e3b54d47b99f0d5cbec365dc10ddb
#
_cell.length_a   1.000
_cell.length_b   1.000
_cell.length_c   1.000
_cell.angle_alpha   90.00
_cell.angle_beta   90.00
_cell.angle_gamma   90.00
#
_symmetry.space_group_name_H-M   'P 1'
#
loop_
_entity.id
_entity.type
_entity.pdbx_description
1 polymer ?
#
loop_
_entity_poly.entity_id
_entity_poly.type
_entity_poly.pdbx_seq_one_letter_code
_entity_poly.pdbx_strand_id
1 'polypeptide(L)'
;QTLAGCDSVISIDLTINNSVNGDTTTTVACDSSVWQGTTYTVSGMYYDTLQTVAGCDSVLTLDLTINNSYVAPIDTLTACDSLVWQGTTYTTSGIYTDTLQTTAGCDSILTLDLTINDSYSLTTVPMTACDSMEWQGTMYTISGIYYDTLQTLAGCDSVISIDLTINNSVNG
;
A
#
# COMPACT_ATOMS: atom_id res chain seq x y z
N GLN A 1 -75.99 27.24 22.80
CA GLN A 1 -77.36 27.75 22.79
C GLN A 1 -77.34 29.26 22.55
N THR A 2 -78.13 29.74 21.62
CA THR A 2 -78.35 31.18 21.42
C THR A 2 -79.32 31.75 22.47
N LEU A 3 -79.24 33.06 22.74
CA LEU A 3 -80.10 33.76 23.68
C LEU A 3 -81.61 33.64 23.39
N ALA A 4 -81.99 33.15 22.19
CA ALA A 4 -83.38 32.90 21.79
C ALA A 4 -83.79 31.41 21.92
N GLY A 5 -83.01 30.55 22.57
CA GLY A 5 -83.33 29.13 22.78
C GLY A 5 -83.22 28.24 21.53
N CYS A 6 -82.67 28.75 20.45
CA CYS A 6 -82.42 27.94 19.26
C CYS A 6 -81.05 27.25 19.34
N ASP A 7 -80.99 25.98 18.93
CA ASP A 7 -79.73 25.23 18.88
C ASP A 7 -78.80 25.83 17.85
N SER A 8 -77.51 26.01 18.24
CA SER A 8 -76.45 26.43 17.36
C SER A 8 -75.56 25.23 17.10
N VAL A 9 -75.39 24.84 15.85
CA VAL A 9 -74.49 23.79 15.41
C VAL A 9 -73.17 24.43 15.02
N ILE A 10 -72.10 24.02 15.68
CA ILE A 10 -70.74 24.38 15.33
C ILE A 10 -70.14 23.16 14.66
N SER A 11 -69.65 23.32 13.42
CA SER A 11 -68.89 22.29 12.68
C SER A 11 -67.40 22.65 12.62
N ILE A 12 -66.58 21.69 12.83
CA ILE A 12 -65.10 21.78 12.58
C ILE A 12 -64.78 20.92 11.40
N ASP A 13 -64.04 21.49 10.45
CA ASP A 13 -63.37 20.73 9.39
C ASP A 13 -61.93 20.48 9.88
N LEU A 14 -61.67 19.23 10.28
CA LEU A 14 -60.39 18.82 10.84
C LEU A 14 -59.60 17.96 9.84
N THR A 15 -58.47 18.45 9.41
CA THR A 15 -57.48 17.68 8.62
C THR A 15 -56.37 17.24 9.55
N ILE A 16 -56.16 15.92 9.64
CA ILE A 16 -55.08 15.34 10.42
C ILE A 16 -54.00 14.88 9.41
N ASN A 17 -52.81 15.45 9.53
CA ASN A 17 -51.62 15.01 8.77
C ASN A 17 -50.76 14.13 9.69
N ASN A 18 -50.27 13.03 9.15
CA ASN A 18 -49.46 12.08 9.91
C ASN A 18 -47.98 12.30 9.63
N SER A 19 -47.15 12.07 10.64
CA SER A 19 -45.70 11.91 10.47
C SER A 19 -45.40 10.68 9.61
N VAL A 20 -44.34 10.75 8.80
CA VAL A 20 -43.92 9.68 7.88
C VAL A 20 -42.53 9.20 8.28
N ASN A 21 -42.41 7.89 8.46
CA ASN A 21 -41.07 7.29 8.52
C ASN A 21 -40.52 7.19 7.08
N GLY A 22 -39.42 7.87 6.81
CA GLY A 22 -38.71 7.77 5.55
C GLY A 22 -38.00 6.43 5.40
N ASP A 23 -37.56 6.15 4.21
CA ASP A 23 -36.77 4.94 3.90
C ASP A 23 -35.43 4.93 4.61
N THR A 24 -34.95 3.74 4.96
CA THR A 24 -33.59 3.54 5.43
C THR A 24 -32.63 3.53 4.26
N THR A 25 -31.65 4.41 4.25
CA THR A 25 -30.54 4.42 3.30
C THR A 25 -29.38 3.64 3.88
N THR A 26 -28.92 2.59 3.18
CA THR A 26 -27.71 1.85 3.57
C THR A 26 -26.53 2.37 2.77
N THR A 27 -25.44 2.74 3.45
CA THR A 27 -24.22 3.29 2.84
C THR A 27 -22.99 2.63 3.43
N VAL A 28 -22.04 2.28 2.54
CA VAL A 28 -20.70 1.83 2.91
C VAL A 28 -19.72 2.87 2.39
N ALA A 29 -18.83 3.34 3.24
CA ALA A 29 -17.83 4.35 2.88
C ALA A 29 -16.48 4.06 3.54
N CYS A 30 -15.43 4.70 3.02
CA CYS A 30 -14.09 4.62 3.59
C CYS A 30 -13.81 5.88 4.41
N ASP A 31 -13.34 5.70 5.64
CA ASP A 31 -12.92 6.71 6.60
C ASP A 31 -14.04 7.66 7.04
N SER A 32 -14.88 8.12 6.14
CA SER A 32 -15.98 9.03 6.45
C SER A 32 -17.07 9.04 5.39
N SER A 33 -18.25 9.49 5.77
CA SER A 33 -19.37 9.76 4.86
C SER A 33 -20.08 11.05 5.27
N VAL A 34 -20.51 11.82 4.29
CA VAL A 34 -21.35 13.00 4.54
C VAL A 34 -22.80 12.66 4.28
N TRP A 35 -23.65 12.88 5.29
CA TRP A 35 -25.10 12.71 5.17
C TRP A 35 -25.82 13.88 5.84
N GLN A 36 -26.79 14.46 5.15
CA GLN A 36 -27.54 15.64 5.59
C GLN A 36 -26.63 16.77 6.10
N GLY A 37 -25.50 17.00 5.42
CA GLY A 37 -24.52 18.05 5.78
C GLY A 37 -23.63 17.75 6.98
N THR A 38 -23.79 16.59 7.63
CA THR A 38 -22.95 16.14 8.75
C THR A 38 -21.98 15.05 8.30
N THR A 39 -20.71 15.15 8.74
CA THR A 39 -19.68 14.14 8.46
C THR A 39 -19.67 13.10 9.58
N TYR A 40 -19.79 11.85 9.19
CA TYR A 40 -19.76 10.67 10.08
C TYR A 40 -18.49 9.86 9.81
N THR A 41 -17.78 9.48 10.88
CA THR A 41 -16.54 8.68 10.84
C THR A 41 -16.66 7.34 11.54
N VAL A 42 -17.85 7.01 12.03
CA VAL A 42 -18.13 5.78 12.78
C VAL A 42 -19.35 5.10 12.17
N SER A 43 -19.29 3.76 12.08
CA SER A 43 -20.45 2.96 11.67
C SER A 43 -21.59 3.07 12.67
N GLY A 44 -22.82 3.07 12.18
CA GLY A 44 -24.00 3.13 13.05
C GLY A 44 -25.27 3.51 12.33
N MET A 45 -26.35 3.50 13.09
CA MET A 45 -27.65 3.99 12.66
C MET A 45 -27.77 5.47 13.04
N TYR A 46 -28.01 6.31 12.07
CA TYR A 46 -28.19 7.75 12.25
C TYR A 46 -29.56 8.18 11.78
N TYR A 47 -30.10 9.19 12.45
CA TYR A 47 -31.47 9.69 12.23
C TYR A 47 -31.42 11.19 12.00
N ASP A 48 -32.19 11.63 11.03
CA ASP A 48 -32.47 13.05 10.82
C ASP A 48 -33.96 13.28 10.68
N THR A 49 -34.43 14.43 11.18
CA THR A 49 -35.85 14.77 11.18
C THR A 49 -36.08 15.97 10.28
N LEU A 50 -36.80 15.75 9.22
CA LEU A 50 -37.27 16.81 8.32
C LEU A 50 -38.76 17.07 8.53
N GLN A 51 -39.17 18.29 8.31
CA GLN A 51 -40.58 18.62 8.31
C GLN A 51 -41.20 18.47 6.93
N THR A 52 -42.35 17.82 6.86
CA THR A 52 -43.16 17.78 5.65
C THR A 52 -43.77 19.17 5.36
N VAL A 53 -44.29 19.35 4.14
CA VAL A 53 -44.99 20.60 3.75
C VAL A 53 -46.17 20.90 4.68
N ALA A 54 -46.77 19.87 5.28
CA ALA A 54 -47.89 19.99 6.25
C ALA A 54 -47.41 20.24 7.68
N GLY A 55 -46.11 20.44 7.93
CA GLY A 55 -45.52 20.68 9.24
C GLY A 55 -45.36 19.44 10.14
N CYS A 56 -45.59 18.23 9.59
CA CYS A 56 -45.38 16.98 10.36
C CYS A 56 -43.93 16.52 10.19
N ASP A 57 -43.43 15.82 11.21
CA ASP A 57 -42.09 15.27 11.19
C ASP A 57 -41.95 14.08 10.20
N SER A 58 -40.84 14.04 9.46
CA SER A 58 -40.42 12.91 8.62
C SER A 58 -39.05 12.47 9.09
N VAL A 59 -38.93 11.23 9.57
CA VAL A 59 -37.65 10.67 10.06
C VAL A 59 -36.95 9.93 8.92
N LEU A 60 -35.73 10.39 8.55
CA LEU A 60 -34.83 9.70 7.67
C LEU A 60 -33.87 8.84 8.50
N THR A 61 -33.54 7.67 7.99
CA THR A 61 -32.61 6.75 8.64
C THR A 61 -31.44 6.44 7.72
N LEU A 62 -30.22 6.50 8.25
CA LEU A 62 -29.00 6.05 7.60
C LEU A 62 -28.44 4.86 8.38
N ASP A 63 -28.28 3.73 7.70
CA ASP A 63 -27.48 2.59 8.16
C ASP A 63 -26.10 2.69 7.51
N LEU A 64 -25.11 3.17 8.29
CA LEU A 64 -23.78 3.50 7.80
C LEU A 64 -22.75 2.50 8.26
N THR A 65 -22.00 1.95 7.30
CA THR A 65 -20.78 1.17 7.55
C THR A 65 -19.57 1.99 7.12
N ILE A 66 -18.69 2.31 8.05
CA ILE A 66 -17.39 2.94 7.79
C ILE A 66 -16.31 1.86 7.89
N ASN A 67 -15.55 1.69 6.81
CA ASN A 67 -14.33 0.92 6.75
C ASN A 67 -13.15 1.88 6.74
N ASN A 68 -12.07 1.52 7.45
CA ASN A 68 -10.92 2.41 7.55
C ASN A 68 -9.88 2.06 6.48
N SER A 69 -9.27 3.08 5.91
CA SER A 69 -7.99 2.98 5.21
C SER A 69 -6.90 2.54 6.18
N TYR A 70 -5.90 1.85 5.67
CA TYR A 70 -4.80 1.33 6.47
C TYR A 70 -3.47 1.83 5.93
N VAL A 71 -2.62 2.35 6.81
CA VAL A 71 -1.23 2.67 6.50
C VAL A 71 -0.36 1.63 7.19
N ALA A 72 0.31 0.81 6.41
CA ALA A 72 1.21 -0.21 6.93
C ALA A 72 2.47 0.43 7.55
N PRO A 73 3.11 -0.21 8.53
CA PRO A 73 4.47 0.14 8.93
C PRO A 73 5.42 0.14 7.73
N ILE A 74 6.48 0.94 7.82
CA ILE A 74 7.50 0.99 6.77
C ILE A 74 8.30 -0.31 6.80
N ASP A 75 8.33 -1.03 5.69
CA ASP A 75 9.22 -2.17 5.47
C ASP A 75 10.60 -1.65 5.06
N THR A 76 11.66 -2.15 5.72
CA THR A 76 13.05 -1.81 5.36
C THR A 76 13.72 -3.05 4.78
N LEU A 77 14.14 -2.98 3.51
CA LEU A 77 14.78 -4.07 2.80
C LEU A 77 16.10 -3.64 2.18
N THR A 78 17.02 -4.60 2.12
CA THR A 78 18.30 -4.43 1.41
C THR A 78 18.44 -5.55 0.40
N ALA A 79 18.85 -5.22 -0.82
CA ALA A 79 19.07 -6.17 -1.90
C ALA A 79 20.30 -5.81 -2.72
N CYS A 80 20.77 -6.76 -3.51
CA CYS A 80 21.87 -6.56 -4.45
C CYS A 80 21.30 -6.36 -5.86
N ASP A 81 21.76 -5.31 -6.53
CA ASP A 81 21.45 -4.91 -7.91
C ASP A 81 19.96 -4.57 -8.14
N SER A 82 19.04 -5.35 -7.62
CA SER A 82 17.61 -5.11 -7.80
C SER A 82 16.76 -5.86 -6.78
N LEU A 83 15.53 -5.36 -6.58
CA LEU A 83 14.48 -6.01 -5.81
C LEU A 83 13.16 -5.94 -6.59
N VAL A 84 12.42 -7.04 -6.61
CA VAL A 84 11.02 -7.04 -7.06
C VAL A 84 10.12 -6.84 -5.85
N TRP A 85 9.33 -5.76 -5.84
CA TRP A 85 8.36 -5.46 -4.80
C TRP A 85 7.03 -5.05 -5.43
N GLN A 86 5.94 -5.62 -4.97
CA GLN A 86 4.59 -5.43 -5.52
C GLN A 86 4.55 -5.54 -7.07
N GLY A 87 5.30 -6.49 -7.64
CA GLY A 87 5.35 -6.73 -9.08
C GLY A 87 6.21 -5.76 -9.90
N THR A 88 6.83 -4.76 -9.24
CA THR A 88 7.73 -3.78 -9.88
C THR A 88 9.18 -4.06 -9.49
N THR A 89 10.11 -3.99 -10.46
CA THR A 89 11.54 -4.15 -10.22
C THR A 89 12.17 -2.78 -9.94
N TYR A 90 12.83 -2.67 -8.79
CA TYR A 90 13.56 -1.50 -8.34
C TYR A 90 15.06 -1.77 -8.40
N THR A 91 15.83 -0.85 -9.01
CA THR A 91 17.28 -0.94 -9.16
C THR A 91 18.02 0.19 -8.44
N THR A 92 17.31 1.04 -7.73
CA THR A 92 17.90 2.16 -6.99
C THR A 92 17.36 2.18 -5.57
N SER A 93 18.19 2.64 -4.64
CA SER A 93 17.76 2.88 -3.26
C SER A 93 16.75 4.01 -3.20
N GLY A 94 15.78 3.93 -2.28
CA GLY A 94 14.77 4.98 -2.12
C GLY A 94 13.58 4.52 -1.31
N ILE A 95 12.66 5.46 -1.06
CA ILE A 95 11.38 5.17 -0.44
C ILE A 95 10.35 5.03 -1.54
N TYR A 96 9.68 3.88 -1.56
CA TYR A 96 8.65 3.54 -2.53
C TYR A 96 7.33 3.29 -1.83
N THR A 97 6.25 3.72 -2.45
CA THR A 97 4.89 3.50 -1.93
C THR A 97 4.05 2.77 -2.94
N ASP A 98 3.18 1.89 -2.46
CA ASP A 98 2.16 1.26 -3.26
C ASP A 98 0.80 1.36 -2.54
N THR A 99 -0.27 1.43 -3.31
CA THR A 99 -1.62 1.53 -2.79
C THR A 99 -2.43 0.33 -3.24
N LEU A 100 -2.78 -0.50 -2.27
CA LEU A 100 -3.67 -1.64 -2.46
C LEU A 100 -5.05 -1.33 -1.87
N GLN A 101 -6.07 -2.00 -2.38
CA GLN A 101 -7.39 -1.92 -1.78
C GLN A 101 -7.59 -3.02 -0.76
N THR A 102 -8.17 -2.66 0.39
CA THR A 102 -8.66 -3.64 1.37
C THR A 102 -9.82 -4.45 0.77
N THR A 103 -10.22 -5.54 1.42
CA THR A 103 -11.40 -6.32 1.02
C THR A 103 -12.69 -5.52 1.03
N ALA A 104 -12.74 -4.43 1.78
CA ALA A 104 -13.86 -3.49 1.83
C ALA A 104 -13.76 -2.38 0.76
N GLY A 105 -12.73 -2.40 -0.09
CA GLY A 105 -12.50 -1.42 -1.15
C GLY A 105 -11.84 -0.11 -0.71
N CYS A 106 -11.37 -0.02 0.56
CA CYS A 106 -10.65 1.14 1.06
C CYS A 106 -9.15 1.03 0.79
N ASP A 107 -8.47 2.16 0.67
CA ASP A 107 -7.04 2.19 0.35
C ASP A 107 -6.19 1.64 1.49
N SER A 108 -5.15 0.90 1.12
CA SER A 108 -4.09 0.42 2.01
C SER A 108 -2.76 0.88 1.44
N ILE A 109 -2.06 1.75 2.17
CA ILE A 109 -0.77 2.29 1.74
C ILE A 109 0.36 1.43 2.33
N LEU A 110 1.16 0.86 1.44
CA LEU A 110 2.41 0.18 1.77
C LEU A 110 3.58 1.12 1.49
N THR A 111 4.59 1.09 2.35
CA THR A 111 5.82 1.87 2.16
C THR A 111 7.02 0.97 2.32
N LEU A 112 7.93 1.03 1.36
CA LEU A 112 9.21 0.33 1.36
C LEU A 112 10.35 1.35 1.42
N ASP A 113 11.25 1.21 2.41
CA ASP A 113 12.55 1.87 2.46
C ASP A 113 13.59 0.87 1.95
N LEU A 114 14.03 1.05 0.70
CA LEU A 114 14.88 0.12 -0.02
C LEU A 114 16.31 0.62 -0.12
N THR A 115 17.25 -0.23 0.27
CA THR A 115 18.68 -0.05 0.00
C THR A 115 19.12 -1.06 -1.07
N ILE A 116 19.59 -0.57 -2.22
CA ILE A 116 20.24 -1.37 -3.25
C ILE A 116 21.74 -1.18 -3.14
N ASN A 117 22.46 -2.28 -3.06
CA ASN A 117 23.92 -2.36 -3.14
C ASN A 117 24.29 -3.01 -4.47
N ASP A 118 25.28 -2.45 -5.14
CA ASP A 118 25.72 -2.94 -6.44
C ASP A 118 26.71 -4.11 -6.30
N SER A 119 26.55 -5.11 -7.13
CA SER A 119 27.58 -6.09 -7.43
C SER A 119 28.65 -5.47 -8.32
N TYR A 120 29.90 -5.89 -8.18
CA TYR A 120 31.00 -5.37 -8.98
C TYR A 120 31.63 -6.49 -9.80
N SER A 121 31.96 -6.19 -11.08
CA SER A 121 32.84 -6.98 -11.90
C SER A 121 34.10 -6.16 -12.18
N LEU A 122 35.21 -6.60 -11.61
CA LEU A 122 36.47 -5.92 -11.83
C LEU A 122 37.07 -6.32 -13.21
N THR A 123 37.84 -5.42 -13.80
CA THR A 123 38.56 -5.71 -15.04
C THR A 123 39.55 -6.84 -14.83
N THR A 124 39.63 -7.76 -15.78
CA THR A 124 40.61 -8.87 -15.80
C THR A 124 42.03 -8.33 -15.69
N VAL A 125 42.77 -8.82 -14.70
CA VAL A 125 44.18 -8.41 -14.46
C VAL A 125 45.11 -9.40 -15.14
N PRO A 126 45.98 -8.95 -16.08
CA PRO A 126 46.97 -9.83 -16.67
C PRO A 126 48.08 -10.18 -15.67
N MET A 127 48.39 -11.47 -15.55
CA MET A 127 49.41 -11.98 -14.66
C MET A 127 50.30 -13.01 -15.39
N THR A 128 51.58 -13.05 -15.04
CA THR A 128 52.54 -14.00 -15.63
C THR A 128 53.33 -14.67 -14.51
N ALA A 129 53.45 -15.98 -14.60
CA ALA A 129 54.25 -16.76 -13.64
C ALA A 129 55.06 -17.86 -14.34
N CYS A 130 56.05 -18.41 -13.63
CA CYS A 130 56.81 -19.56 -14.07
C CYS A 130 56.27 -20.83 -13.40
N ASP A 131 55.95 -21.84 -14.19
CA ASP A 131 55.47 -23.17 -13.80
C ASP A 131 54.11 -23.20 -13.09
N SER A 132 53.90 -22.34 -12.12
CA SER A 132 52.65 -22.29 -11.38
C SER A 132 52.42 -20.94 -10.67
N MET A 133 51.17 -20.65 -10.33
CA MET A 133 50.76 -19.47 -9.55
C MET A 133 49.65 -19.84 -8.60
N GLU A 134 49.80 -19.40 -7.36
CA GLU A 134 48.68 -19.43 -6.38
C GLU A 134 47.87 -18.13 -6.48
N TRP A 135 46.55 -18.28 -6.70
CA TRP A 135 45.63 -17.16 -6.71
C TRP A 135 44.35 -17.57 -5.97
N GLN A 136 43.92 -16.73 -5.03
CA GLN A 136 42.75 -16.98 -4.19
C GLN A 136 42.76 -18.39 -3.54
N GLY A 137 43.94 -18.83 -3.06
CA GLY A 137 44.13 -20.13 -2.40
C GLY A 137 44.15 -21.35 -3.33
N THR A 138 44.04 -21.14 -4.64
CA THR A 138 44.11 -22.22 -5.66
C THR A 138 45.40 -22.11 -6.47
N MET A 139 46.07 -23.26 -6.69
CA MET A 139 47.28 -23.37 -7.50
C MET A 139 46.93 -23.62 -8.97
N TYR A 140 47.37 -22.75 -9.84
CA TYR A 140 47.17 -22.82 -11.29
C TYR A 140 48.52 -23.13 -11.98
N THR A 141 48.47 -24.11 -12.87
CA THR A 141 49.63 -24.56 -13.64
C THR A 141 49.45 -24.40 -15.16
N ILE A 142 48.30 -23.87 -15.58
CA ILE A 142 47.92 -23.71 -16.97
C ILE A 142 47.52 -22.26 -17.22
N SER A 143 47.95 -21.70 -18.37
CA SER A 143 47.51 -20.36 -18.78
C SER A 143 46.02 -20.34 -19.09
N GLY A 144 45.35 -19.25 -18.73
CA GLY A 144 43.92 -19.09 -18.96
C GLY A 144 43.32 -17.93 -18.17
N ILE A 145 42.02 -17.66 -18.42
CA ILE A 145 41.27 -16.70 -17.64
C ILE A 145 40.58 -17.44 -16.50
N TYR A 146 40.82 -16.97 -15.28
CA TYR A 146 40.27 -17.54 -14.08
C TYR A 146 39.42 -16.49 -13.35
N TYR A 147 38.34 -16.95 -12.76
CA TYR A 147 37.35 -16.10 -12.05
C TYR A 147 37.24 -16.55 -10.61
N ASP A 148 37.01 -15.60 -9.72
CA ASP A 148 36.64 -15.86 -8.34
C ASP A 148 35.56 -14.86 -7.91
N THR A 149 34.75 -15.27 -6.96
CA THR A 149 33.65 -14.47 -6.45
C THR A 149 33.89 -14.14 -4.99
N LEU A 150 34.02 -12.86 -4.70
CA LEU A 150 34.14 -12.31 -3.37
C LEU A 150 32.85 -11.60 -3.00
N GLN A 151 32.52 -11.57 -1.71
CA GLN A 151 31.39 -10.79 -1.25
C GLN A 151 31.84 -9.40 -0.82
N THR A 152 31.06 -8.39 -1.18
CA THR A 152 31.22 -7.03 -0.66
C THR A 152 30.85 -7.00 0.83
N LEU A 153 31.16 -5.89 1.52
CA LEU A 153 30.73 -5.66 2.91
C LEU A 153 29.20 -5.69 3.09
N ALA A 154 28.47 -5.39 2.04
CA ALA A 154 27.00 -5.45 1.99
C ALA A 154 26.47 -6.86 1.64
N GLY A 155 27.34 -7.84 1.43
CA GLY A 155 26.99 -9.23 1.09
C GLY A 155 26.69 -9.47 -0.38
N CYS A 156 26.90 -8.46 -1.26
CA CYS A 156 26.72 -8.62 -2.70
C CYS A 156 27.95 -9.25 -3.35
N ASP A 157 27.75 -10.02 -4.42
CA ASP A 157 28.84 -10.69 -5.13
C ASP A 157 29.71 -9.67 -5.87
N SER A 158 31.02 -9.91 -5.82
CA SER A 158 32.02 -9.17 -6.58
C SER A 158 32.85 -10.16 -7.34
N VAL A 159 32.80 -10.12 -8.68
CA VAL A 159 33.58 -11.00 -9.55
C VAL A 159 34.93 -10.38 -9.86
N ILE A 160 35.99 -11.10 -9.53
CA ILE A 160 37.35 -10.77 -9.92
C ILE A 160 37.88 -11.77 -10.93
N SER A 161 38.75 -11.35 -11.78
CA SER A 161 39.36 -12.24 -12.79
C SER A 161 40.83 -11.92 -13.08
N ILE A 162 41.55 -12.95 -13.43
CA ILE A 162 42.93 -12.83 -13.93
C ILE A 162 43.04 -13.48 -15.32
N ASP A 163 43.90 -12.92 -16.16
CA ASP A 163 44.39 -13.54 -17.41
C ASP A 163 45.80 -14.02 -17.14
N LEU A 164 45.92 -15.31 -16.81
CA LEU A 164 47.18 -15.92 -16.37
C LEU A 164 47.95 -16.52 -17.53
N THR A 165 49.21 -16.09 -17.66
CA THR A 165 50.17 -16.72 -18.53
C THR A 165 51.19 -17.51 -17.70
N ILE A 166 51.24 -18.83 -17.89
CA ILE A 166 52.27 -19.70 -17.30
C ILE A 166 53.34 -20.00 -18.32
N ASN A 167 54.60 -19.68 -17.97
CA ASN A 167 55.77 -20.05 -18.73
C ASN A 167 56.44 -21.25 -18.05
N ASN A 168 56.61 -22.33 -18.80
CA ASN A 168 57.23 -23.53 -18.26
C ASN A 168 58.76 -23.40 -18.23
N SER A 169 59.39 -23.84 -17.14
CA SER A 169 60.82 -23.93 -17.04
C SER A 169 61.35 -24.95 -18.06
N VAL A 170 62.35 -24.56 -18.83
CA VAL A 170 63.09 -25.48 -19.76
C VAL A 170 64.20 -26.12 -18.96
N ASN A 171 64.08 -27.41 -18.64
CA ASN A 171 65.20 -28.17 -18.12
C ASN A 171 66.22 -28.37 -19.25
N GLY A 172 67.43 -27.73 -19.13
CA GLY A 172 68.52 -27.88 -19.99
C GLY A 172 69.30 -29.18 -19.71
#